data_2451f3b6664273059f460814daf20f43
#
_entry.id   2451f3b6664273059f460814daf20f43
#
_cell.length_a   1.000
_cell.length_b   1.000
_cell.length_c   1.000
_cell.angle_alpha   90.00
_cell.angle_beta   90.00
_cell.angle_gamma   90.00
#
_symmetry.space_group_name_H-M   'P 1'
#
loop_
_entity.id
_entity.type
_entity.pdbx_description
1 polymer ?
#
loop_
_entity_poly.entity_id
_entity_poly.type
_entity_poly.pdbx_seq_one_letter_code
_entity_poly.pdbx_strand_id
1 'polypeptide(L)'
;RVYVMGERAIRRERATAEDIEAMAKLTEEAIRAGAFGFTTSRTDQHKTPAGELVPGRYAEHEELIAIGDALGRSGRGTFGMLSDFEDEDAEFAWLNRIAEKNRLPLWFLLTDRSYDPERWRRLMDGVRAARARGLPLSAQVAGRPVGLILGLTTSLNPFALREAFADLAKLPAAEQLARLRDPEMRRKILNEEASDRLMAVLPPLSRQIATRWDRMYVLGDPPDYEPPPERSIAAMAAKAGQTPQEFCYDYLTGGDGGRMLYFPVTNYVHGDLEVVHQMITDPHTVLGLSDGGAHCGVICDASLNTFMLTHWVRDRTRGEKLPLEFVVKRQTSETADFFGFHDRGRLQPGKKADVNIIDFDGLRLHHPHMVYDLPAGGRRLVQRVDGYEMTMVSGVPIFERGEETGARPGKLVRAGR
;
A
#
# COMPACT_ATOMS: atom_id res chain seq x y z
N ARG A 1 -1.99 22.90 1.11
CA ARG A 1 -3.30 23.49 1.29
C ARG A 1 -3.51 23.99 2.74
N VAL A 2 -3.49 23.12 3.74
CA VAL A 2 -3.68 23.52 5.16
C VAL A 2 -2.63 24.54 5.63
N TYR A 3 -1.37 24.38 5.24
CA TYR A 3 -0.31 25.33 5.59
C TYR A 3 -0.58 26.78 5.11
N VAL A 4 -1.17 26.94 3.93
CA VAL A 4 -1.48 28.26 3.35
C VAL A 4 -2.81 28.80 3.85
N MET A 5 -3.86 27.97 3.83
CA MET A 5 -5.23 28.40 4.11
C MET A 5 -5.65 28.27 5.59
N GLY A 6 -4.87 27.50 6.41
CA GLY A 6 -5.21 27.26 7.82
C GLY A 6 -6.59 26.62 8.00
N GLU A 7 -7.36 27.17 8.94
CA GLU A 7 -8.73 26.74 9.27
C GLU A 7 -9.69 26.78 8.07
N ARG A 8 -9.47 27.66 7.11
CA ARG A 8 -10.28 27.73 5.89
C ARG A 8 -10.21 26.44 5.08
N ALA A 9 -9.03 25.80 5.01
CA ALA A 9 -8.87 24.51 4.36
C ALA A 9 -9.64 23.39 5.09
N ILE A 10 -9.61 23.42 6.43
CA ILE A 10 -10.34 22.46 7.28
C ILE A 10 -11.85 22.64 7.11
N ARG A 11 -12.35 23.87 7.02
CA ARG A 11 -13.75 24.18 6.71
C ARG A 11 -14.13 23.95 5.25
N ARG A 12 -13.23 23.40 4.42
CA ARG A 12 -13.48 23.04 3.02
C ARG A 12 -13.76 24.24 2.11
N GLU A 13 -13.31 25.43 2.50
CA GLU A 13 -13.46 26.64 1.69
C GLU A 13 -12.63 26.51 0.39
N ARG A 14 -13.08 27.13 -0.68
CA ARG A 14 -12.31 27.22 -1.91
C ARG A 14 -11.05 28.07 -1.68
N ALA A 15 -9.96 27.68 -2.35
CA ALA A 15 -8.75 28.50 -2.37
C ALA A 15 -8.99 29.76 -3.19
N THR A 16 -8.53 30.91 -2.68
CA THR A 16 -8.50 32.15 -3.45
C THR A 16 -7.36 32.17 -4.46
N ALA A 17 -7.30 33.11 -5.36
CA ALA A 17 -6.18 33.25 -6.29
C ALA A 17 -4.85 33.43 -5.56
N GLU A 18 -4.84 34.18 -4.46
CA GLU A 18 -3.66 34.39 -3.61
C GLU A 18 -3.23 33.10 -2.89
N ASP A 19 -4.19 32.33 -2.41
CA ASP A 19 -3.89 30.99 -1.81
C ASP A 19 -3.23 30.08 -2.83
N ILE A 20 -3.77 30.02 -4.06
CA ILE A 20 -3.25 29.21 -5.15
C ILE A 20 -1.84 29.63 -5.54
N GLU A 21 -1.60 30.94 -5.67
CA GLU A 21 -0.27 31.48 -5.95
C GLU A 21 0.74 31.13 -4.84
N ALA A 22 0.34 31.28 -3.57
CA ALA A 22 1.17 30.93 -2.42
C ALA A 22 1.51 29.42 -2.40
N MET A 23 0.55 28.53 -2.66
CA MET A 23 0.80 27.08 -2.76
C MET A 23 1.74 26.74 -3.92
N ALA A 24 1.55 27.35 -5.08
CA ALA A 24 2.40 27.18 -6.25
C ALA A 24 3.85 27.63 -5.96
N LYS A 25 4.02 28.79 -5.31
CA LYS A 25 5.33 29.30 -4.90
C LYS A 25 6.05 28.39 -3.92
N LEU A 26 5.36 27.90 -2.88
CA LEU A 26 5.93 26.95 -1.92
C LEU A 26 6.34 25.65 -2.58
N THR A 27 5.57 25.16 -3.55
CA THR A 27 5.92 23.98 -4.33
C THR A 27 7.20 24.19 -5.13
N GLU A 28 7.31 25.34 -5.82
CA GLU A 28 8.51 25.70 -6.59
C GLU A 28 9.75 25.81 -5.69
N GLU A 29 9.63 26.44 -4.52
CA GLU A 29 10.69 26.53 -3.52
C GLU A 29 11.13 25.14 -3.03
N ALA A 30 10.18 24.25 -2.74
CA ALA A 30 10.47 22.88 -2.31
C ALA A 30 11.23 22.07 -3.39
N ILE A 31 10.81 22.19 -4.66
CA ILE A 31 11.50 21.54 -5.77
C ILE A 31 12.91 22.12 -5.96
N ARG A 32 13.09 23.42 -5.87
CA ARG A 32 14.42 24.05 -5.91
C ARG A 32 15.33 23.60 -4.76
N ALA A 33 14.75 23.35 -3.58
CA ALA A 33 15.45 22.79 -2.43
C ALA A 33 15.81 21.31 -2.61
N GLY A 34 15.27 20.63 -3.64
CA GLY A 34 15.62 19.26 -3.99
C GLY A 34 14.52 18.22 -3.70
N ALA A 35 13.28 18.62 -3.55
CA ALA A 35 12.15 17.69 -3.50
C ALA A 35 11.97 16.98 -4.85
N PHE A 36 11.47 15.73 -4.83
CA PHE A 36 11.28 14.90 -6.02
C PHE A 36 9.96 15.13 -6.74
N GLY A 37 9.03 15.86 -6.14
CA GLY A 37 7.76 16.13 -6.75
C GLY A 37 6.70 16.59 -5.76
N PHE A 38 5.48 16.61 -6.23
CA PHE A 38 4.28 16.90 -5.46
C PHE A 38 3.31 15.71 -5.56
N THR A 39 2.68 15.36 -4.45
CA THR A 39 1.63 14.35 -4.43
C THR A 39 0.39 14.86 -3.70
N THR A 40 -0.78 14.39 -4.12
CA THR A 40 -2.05 14.75 -3.50
C THR A 40 -2.98 13.56 -3.34
N SER A 41 -3.96 13.72 -2.47
CA SER A 41 -4.99 12.71 -2.20
C SER A 41 -6.37 13.28 -2.52
N ARG A 42 -7.06 12.62 -3.47
CA ARG A 42 -8.42 12.92 -3.94
C ARG A 42 -9.33 11.71 -3.73
N THR A 43 -9.23 11.07 -2.57
CA THR A 43 -9.99 9.86 -2.23
C THR A 43 -10.78 10.05 -0.94
N ASP A 44 -11.93 9.40 -0.85
CA ASP A 44 -12.75 9.31 0.36
C ASP A 44 -12.20 8.32 1.40
N GLN A 45 -11.15 7.59 1.06
CA GLN A 45 -10.48 6.66 1.97
C GLN A 45 -9.58 7.39 2.99
N HIS A 46 -9.03 8.57 2.62
CA HIS A 46 -8.17 9.32 3.51
C HIS A 46 -8.97 10.26 4.41
N LYS A 47 -8.91 10.00 5.70
CA LYS A 47 -9.66 10.73 6.73
C LYS A 47 -8.74 11.22 7.83
N THR A 48 -9.15 12.32 8.45
CA THR A 48 -8.54 12.80 9.69
C THR A 48 -8.87 11.85 10.86
N PRO A 49 -8.18 11.96 12.00
CA PRO A 49 -8.55 11.21 13.21
C PRO A 49 -10.00 11.42 13.67
N ALA A 50 -10.62 12.56 13.31
CA ALA A 50 -12.04 12.85 13.56
C ALA A 50 -13.00 12.19 12.55
N GLY A 51 -12.48 11.44 11.56
CA GLY A 51 -13.29 10.77 10.53
C GLY A 51 -13.68 11.65 9.35
N GLU A 52 -13.23 12.91 9.31
CA GLU A 52 -13.49 13.82 8.20
C GLU A 52 -12.54 13.59 7.03
N LEU A 53 -13.00 13.88 5.80
CA LEU A 53 -12.14 13.81 4.62
C LEU A 53 -11.00 14.81 4.71
N VAL A 54 -9.80 14.40 4.27
CA VAL A 54 -8.62 15.29 4.25
C VAL A 54 -8.83 16.50 3.34
N PRO A 55 -8.33 17.70 3.69
CA PRO A 55 -8.55 18.91 2.92
C PRO A 55 -8.12 18.87 1.45
N GLY A 56 -7.14 18.02 1.09
CA GLY A 56 -6.71 17.80 -0.29
C GLY A 56 -7.81 17.25 -1.21
N ARG A 57 -8.78 16.53 -0.65
CA ARG A 57 -9.95 15.99 -1.39
C ARG A 57 -10.78 17.09 -2.05
N TYR A 58 -10.77 18.29 -1.48
CA TYR A 58 -11.54 19.45 -1.92
C TYR A 58 -10.73 20.44 -2.76
N ALA A 59 -9.53 20.06 -3.22
CA ALA A 59 -8.74 20.88 -4.11
C ALA A 59 -9.43 20.97 -5.48
N GLU A 60 -9.71 22.19 -5.94
CA GLU A 60 -10.23 22.45 -7.29
C GLU A 60 -9.14 22.21 -8.34
N HIS A 61 -9.54 21.94 -9.59
CA HIS A 61 -8.59 21.63 -10.67
C HIS A 61 -7.59 22.77 -10.92
N GLU A 62 -8.02 24.03 -10.80
CA GLU A 62 -7.17 25.20 -10.95
C GLU A 62 -6.02 25.25 -9.93
N GLU A 63 -6.28 24.85 -8.68
CA GLU A 63 -5.26 24.73 -7.64
C GLU A 63 -4.20 23.68 -8.05
N LEU A 64 -4.65 22.49 -8.52
CA LEU A 64 -3.76 21.41 -8.93
C LEU A 64 -2.96 21.76 -10.20
N ILE A 65 -3.59 22.45 -11.15
CA ILE A 65 -2.93 22.93 -12.37
C ILE A 65 -1.85 23.96 -12.03
N ALA A 66 -2.14 24.91 -11.13
CA ALA A 66 -1.15 25.91 -10.71
C ALA A 66 0.07 25.27 -10.02
N ILE A 67 -0.15 24.24 -9.22
CA ILE A 67 0.92 23.44 -8.60
C ILE A 67 1.71 22.68 -9.67
N GLY A 68 1.04 22.05 -10.64
CA GLY A 68 1.69 21.40 -11.78
C GLY A 68 2.52 22.36 -12.61
N ASP A 69 2.04 23.59 -12.83
CA ASP A 69 2.78 24.65 -13.52
C ASP A 69 4.02 25.11 -12.74
N ALA A 70 3.95 25.12 -11.41
CA ALA A 70 5.10 25.42 -10.56
C ALA A 70 6.21 24.35 -10.69
N LEU A 71 5.83 23.07 -10.76
CA LEU A 71 6.75 22.00 -11.09
C LEU A 71 7.37 22.20 -12.47
N GLY A 72 6.54 22.53 -13.48
CA GLY A 72 6.99 22.80 -14.85
C GLY A 72 8.03 23.91 -14.94
N ARG A 73 7.84 25.03 -14.21
CA ARG A 73 8.83 26.11 -14.15
C ARG A 73 10.17 25.68 -13.54
N SER A 74 10.14 24.69 -12.66
CA SER A 74 11.36 24.13 -12.06
C SER A 74 12.06 23.14 -13.00
N GLY A 75 11.40 22.68 -14.07
CA GLY A 75 11.94 21.75 -15.08
C GLY A 75 12.26 20.35 -14.56
N ARG A 76 11.78 19.97 -13.39
CA ARG A 76 12.07 18.68 -12.75
C ARG A 76 10.99 18.29 -11.73
N GLY A 77 11.02 17.04 -11.31
CA GLY A 77 10.08 16.46 -10.35
C GLY A 77 8.92 15.73 -11.04
N THR A 78 8.09 15.09 -10.24
CA THR A 78 6.92 14.34 -10.70
C THR A 78 5.66 14.88 -10.04
N PHE A 79 4.52 14.71 -10.69
CA PHE A 79 3.21 14.96 -10.07
C PHE A 79 2.45 13.65 -9.88
N GLY A 80 2.11 13.32 -8.65
CA GLY A 80 1.44 12.07 -8.32
C GLY A 80 0.12 12.27 -7.58
N MET A 81 -0.80 11.32 -7.74
CA MET A 81 -2.03 11.35 -6.97
C MET A 81 -2.62 9.97 -6.68
N LEU A 82 -3.39 9.92 -5.60
CA LEU A 82 -4.43 8.94 -5.39
C LEU A 82 -5.78 9.61 -5.64
N SER A 83 -6.59 9.09 -6.56
CA SER A 83 -7.93 9.60 -6.86
C SER A 83 -8.96 8.46 -6.90
N ASP A 84 -10.19 8.78 -6.52
CA ASP A 84 -11.32 7.89 -6.74
C ASP A 84 -11.86 7.99 -8.18
N PHE A 85 -11.40 8.94 -9.00
CA PHE A 85 -11.84 9.13 -10.39
C PHE A 85 -13.36 9.10 -10.52
N GLU A 86 -14.08 9.83 -9.66
CA GLU A 86 -15.57 9.88 -9.70
C GLU A 86 -16.08 10.37 -11.06
N ASP A 87 -15.37 11.32 -11.64
CA ASP A 87 -15.53 11.79 -13.01
C ASP A 87 -14.20 11.55 -13.75
N GLU A 88 -14.11 10.42 -14.47
CA GLU A 88 -12.90 9.98 -15.17
C GLU A 88 -12.46 11.03 -16.22
N ASP A 89 -13.41 11.59 -16.98
CA ASP A 89 -13.11 12.57 -18.03
C ASP A 89 -12.57 13.88 -17.45
N ALA A 90 -13.18 14.38 -16.39
CA ALA A 90 -12.71 15.58 -15.71
C ALA A 90 -11.32 15.40 -15.09
N GLU A 91 -11.05 14.25 -14.45
CA GLU A 91 -9.73 13.94 -13.91
C GLU A 91 -8.67 13.85 -15.03
N PHE A 92 -8.94 13.17 -16.13
CA PHE A 92 -8.02 13.13 -17.26
C PHE A 92 -7.83 14.48 -17.94
N ALA A 93 -8.86 15.33 -17.99
CA ALA A 93 -8.78 16.65 -18.63
C ALA A 93 -7.70 17.53 -17.95
N TRP A 94 -7.72 17.69 -16.62
CA TRP A 94 -6.73 18.51 -15.95
C TRP A 94 -5.34 17.84 -15.87
N LEU A 95 -5.25 16.50 -15.73
CA LEU A 95 -3.98 15.78 -15.80
C LEU A 95 -3.30 16.00 -17.15
N ASN A 96 -4.04 15.82 -18.26
CA ASN A 96 -3.53 16.05 -19.59
C ASN A 96 -3.08 17.50 -19.79
N ARG A 97 -3.83 18.48 -19.28
CA ARG A 97 -3.43 19.90 -19.34
C ARG A 97 -2.09 20.17 -18.67
N ILE A 98 -1.84 19.58 -17.49
CA ILE A 98 -0.53 19.67 -16.82
C ILE A 98 0.55 19.01 -17.68
N ALA A 99 0.29 17.81 -18.18
CA ALA A 99 1.24 17.04 -18.99
C ALA A 99 1.61 17.74 -20.31
N GLU A 100 0.63 18.32 -21.01
CA GLU A 100 0.82 19.06 -22.27
C GLU A 100 1.73 20.27 -22.08
N LYS A 101 1.45 21.06 -21.05
CA LYS A 101 2.16 22.30 -20.80
C LYS A 101 3.56 22.08 -20.25
N ASN A 102 3.71 21.13 -19.34
CA ASN A 102 4.92 21.03 -18.50
C ASN A 102 5.83 19.87 -18.84
N ARG A 103 5.35 18.86 -19.57
CA ARG A 103 6.10 17.65 -19.97
C ARG A 103 6.77 16.89 -18.81
N LEU A 104 6.26 17.04 -17.60
CA LEU A 104 6.74 16.34 -16.41
C LEU A 104 6.07 14.97 -16.27
N PRO A 105 6.75 13.98 -15.69
CA PRO A 105 6.12 12.70 -15.36
C PRO A 105 4.95 12.90 -14.39
N LEU A 106 3.76 12.45 -14.81
CA LEU A 106 2.58 12.39 -13.98
C LEU A 106 2.21 10.94 -13.73
N TRP A 107 1.69 10.67 -12.54
CA TRP A 107 1.23 9.34 -12.21
C TRP A 107 0.06 9.36 -11.23
N PHE A 108 -0.76 8.34 -11.29
CA PHE A 108 -1.80 8.09 -10.31
C PHE A 108 -1.80 6.62 -9.89
N LEU A 109 -2.25 6.36 -8.66
CA LEU A 109 -2.42 5.00 -8.16
C LEU A 109 -3.55 4.29 -8.89
N LEU A 110 -3.24 3.14 -9.51
CA LEU A 110 -4.20 2.27 -10.16
C LEU A 110 -4.37 0.97 -9.37
N THR A 111 -5.61 0.63 -9.07
CA THR A 111 -5.98 -0.63 -8.45
C THR A 111 -7.24 -1.21 -9.08
N ASP A 112 -7.31 -2.54 -9.13
CA ASP A 112 -8.53 -3.28 -9.41
C ASP A 112 -9.45 -3.27 -8.18
N ARG A 113 -10.72 -2.92 -8.35
CA ARG A 113 -11.69 -2.72 -7.26
C ARG A 113 -13.00 -3.48 -7.50
N SER A 114 -13.50 -4.16 -6.47
CA SER A 114 -14.67 -5.04 -6.58
C SER A 114 -15.99 -4.33 -6.92
N TYR A 115 -16.11 -3.04 -6.64
CA TYR A 115 -17.34 -2.30 -6.97
C TYR A 115 -17.38 -1.81 -8.42
N ASP A 116 -16.24 -1.82 -9.14
CA ASP A 116 -16.12 -1.53 -10.57
C ASP A 116 -14.92 -2.29 -11.17
N PRO A 117 -15.10 -3.58 -11.51
CA PRO A 117 -13.99 -4.45 -11.96
C PRO A 117 -13.39 -4.04 -13.32
N GLU A 118 -14.10 -3.29 -14.14
CA GLU A 118 -13.62 -2.84 -15.46
C GLU A 118 -12.94 -1.46 -15.43
N ARG A 119 -12.99 -0.77 -14.30
CA ARG A 119 -12.47 0.59 -14.18
C ARG A 119 -10.98 0.69 -14.47
N TRP A 120 -10.19 -0.26 -14.00
CA TRP A 120 -8.76 -0.25 -14.24
C TRP A 120 -8.42 -0.25 -15.74
N ARG A 121 -9.23 -0.93 -16.59
CA ARG A 121 -9.06 -0.93 -18.05
C ARG A 121 -9.33 0.44 -18.63
N ARG A 122 -10.47 1.06 -18.26
CA ARG A 122 -10.82 2.42 -18.74
C ARG A 122 -9.74 3.44 -18.34
N LEU A 123 -9.24 3.37 -17.11
CA LEU A 123 -8.16 4.25 -16.67
C LEU A 123 -6.85 3.99 -17.44
N MET A 124 -6.52 2.73 -17.74
CA MET A 124 -5.37 2.40 -18.60
C MET A 124 -5.57 2.87 -20.05
N ASP A 125 -6.78 2.81 -20.58
CA ASP A 125 -7.06 3.36 -21.91
C ASP A 125 -6.85 4.89 -21.95
N GLY A 126 -7.24 5.61 -20.89
CA GLY A 126 -6.91 7.02 -20.71
C GLY A 126 -5.39 7.28 -20.67
N VAL A 127 -4.63 6.44 -19.97
CA VAL A 127 -3.15 6.50 -19.95
C VAL A 127 -2.59 6.26 -21.36
N ARG A 128 -3.02 5.22 -22.06
CA ARG A 128 -2.57 4.89 -23.43
C ARG A 128 -2.89 6.02 -24.41
N ALA A 129 -4.08 6.61 -24.32
CA ALA A 129 -4.47 7.76 -25.13
C ALA A 129 -3.56 8.98 -24.89
N ALA A 130 -3.23 9.28 -23.62
CA ALA A 130 -2.28 10.34 -23.28
C ALA A 130 -0.88 10.04 -23.84
N ARG A 131 -0.39 8.80 -23.67
CA ARG A 131 0.91 8.35 -24.20
C ARG A 131 0.99 8.40 -25.73
N ALA A 132 -0.07 8.05 -26.45
CA ALA A 132 -0.15 8.18 -27.91
C ALA A 132 0.02 9.62 -28.40
N ARG A 133 -0.36 10.61 -27.56
CA ARG A 133 -0.12 12.05 -27.76
C ARG A 133 1.26 12.51 -27.28
N GLY A 134 2.11 11.60 -26.82
CA GLY A 134 3.44 11.89 -26.27
C GLY A 134 3.42 12.52 -24.89
N LEU A 135 2.32 12.41 -24.14
CA LEU A 135 2.21 12.95 -22.77
C LEU A 135 2.79 11.98 -21.74
N PRO A 136 3.60 12.43 -20.78
CA PRO A 136 4.29 11.57 -19.83
C PRO A 136 3.38 11.16 -18.64
N LEU A 137 2.22 10.57 -18.92
CA LEU A 137 1.29 10.04 -17.93
C LEU A 137 1.50 8.54 -17.73
N SER A 138 1.52 8.07 -16.49
CA SER A 138 1.65 6.66 -16.13
C SER A 138 0.69 6.28 -15.03
N ALA A 139 0.37 4.99 -14.90
CA ALA A 139 -0.29 4.45 -13.74
C ALA A 139 0.73 3.80 -12.80
N GLN A 140 0.63 4.05 -11.49
CA GLN A 140 1.40 3.34 -10.47
C GLN A 140 0.62 2.10 -10.03
N VAL A 141 1.26 0.95 -10.04
CA VAL A 141 0.63 -0.34 -9.76
C VAL A 141 1.40 -1.11 -8.69
N ALA A 142 0.66 -1.85 -7.87
CA ALA A 142 1.25 -2.76 -6.89
C ALA A 142 1.44 -4.16 -7.49
N GLY A 143 2.52 -4.82 -7.16
CA GLY A 143 2.82 -6.18 -7.60
C GLY A 143 2.08 -7.28 -6.85
N ARG A 144 1.24 -6.95 -5.86
CA ARG A 144 0.39 -7.89 -5.13
C ARG A 144 -0.92 -7.21 -4.71
N PRO A 145 -1.90 -7.95 -4.15
CA PRO A 145 -3.09 -7.32 -3.58
C PRO A 145 -2.71 -6.33 -2.48
N VAL A 146 -3.33 -5.16 -2.47
CA VAL A 146 -3.32 -4.28 -1.31
C VAL A 146 -4.26 -4.90 -0.29
N GLY A 147 -3.73 -5.38 0.81
CA GLY A 147 -4.50 -6.17 1.76
C GLY A 147 -4.11 -5.90 3.21
N LEU A 148 -4.98 -6.36 4.10
CA LEU A 148 -4.82 -6.23 5.54
C LEU A 148 -4.44 -7.56 6.16
N ILE A 149 -3.59 -7.50 7.15
CA ILE A 149 -3.25 -8.61 8.04
C ILE A 149 -4.05 -8.44 9.33
N LEU A 150 -4.87 -9.43 9.64
CA LEU A 150 -5.80 -9.41 10.76
C LEU A 150 -5.40 -10.48 11.77
N GLY A 151 -5.52 -10.19 13.05
CA GLY A 151 -5.17 -11.12 14.13
C GLY A 151 -5.53 -10.58 15.49
N LEU A 152 -5.19 -11.29 16.56
CA LEU A 152 -5.48 -10.83 17.93
C LEU A 152 -4.65 -9.60 18.33
N THR A 153 -3.44 -9.48 17.79
CA THR A 153 -2.48 -8.40 18.12
C THR A 153 -2.49 -7.25 17.11
N THR A 154 -3.20 -7.38 15.99
CA THR A 154 -3.27 -6.35 14.95
C THR A 154 -4.29 -5.26 15.30
N SER A 155 -4.28 -4.14 14.56
CA SER A 155 -5.20 -3.03 14.83
C SER A 155 -6.64 -3.30 14.38
N LEU A 156 -6.86 -4.28 13.51
CA LEU A 156 -8.18 -4.71 13.06
C LEU A 156 -8.36 -6.22 13.27
N ASN A 157 -9.58 -6.61 13.61
CA ASN A 157 -9.93 -8.00 13.89
C ASN A 157 -11.37 -8.26 13.42
N PRO A 158 -11.71 -9.45 12.91
CA PRO A 158 -13.08 -9.80 12.51
C PRO A 158 -14.15 -9.66 13.61
N PHE A 159 -13.74 -9.76 14.86
CA PHE A 159 -14.64 -9.64 16.02
C PHE A 159 -14.62 -8.24 16.65
N ALA A 160 -13.92 -7.27 16.08
CA ALA A 160 -13.76 -5.92 16.66
C ALA A 160 -15.10 -5.15 16.84
N LEU A 161 -16.16 -5.54 16.14
CA LEU A 161 -17.49 -4.95 16.27
C LEU A 161 -18.33 -5.55 17.40
N ARG A 162 -17.78 -6.48 18.20
CA ARG A 162 -18.44 -7.11 19.35
C ARG A 162 -17.93 -6.49 20.65
N GLU A 163 -18.83 -6.06 21.54
CA GLU A 163 -18.47 -5.37 22.79
C GLU A 163 -17.60 -6.26 23.69
N ALA A 164 -17.97 -7.54 23.83
CA ALA A 164 -17.19 -8.47 24.63
C ALA A 164 -15.74 -8.65 24.12
N PHE A 165 -15.54 -8.65 22.79
CA PHE A 165 -14.21 -8.69 22.22
C PHE A 165 -13.46 -7.36 22.41
N ALA A 166 -14.11 -6.23 22.17
CA ALA A 166 -13.52 -4.90 22.31
C ALA A 166 -12.99 -4.62 23.73
N ASP A 167 -13.64 -5.15 24.75
CA ASP A 167 -13.15 -5.05 26.12
C ASP A 167 -11.91 -5.92 26.36
N LEU A 168 -11.88 -7.13 25.81
CA LEU A 168 -10.72 -8.02 25.92
C LEU A 168 -9.52 -7.51 25.12
N ALA A 169 -9.74 -6.81 24.01
CA ALA A 169 -8.67 -6.25 23.18
C ALA A 169 -7.80 -5.19 23.91
N LYS A 170 -8.23 -4.72 25.07
CA LYS A 170 -7.47 -3.78 25.93
C LYS A 170 -6.51 -4.49 26.87
N LEU A 171 -6.63 -5.81 27.04
CA LEU A 171 -5.82 -6.62 27.94
C LEU A 171 -4.45 -6.92 27.32
N PRO A 172 -3.42 -7.24 28.15
CA PRO A 172 -2.17 -7.82 27.66
C PRO A 172 -2.44 -9.09 26.84
N ALA A 173 -1.67 -9.32 25.78
CA ALA A 173 -1.93 -10.39 24.80
C ALA A 173 -2.14 -11.78 25.41
N ALA A 174 -1.32 -12.15 26.42
CA ALA A 174 -1.44 -13.44 27.09
C ALA A 174 -2.75 -13.58 27.90
N GLU A 175 -3.16 -12.51 28.59
CA GLU A 175 -4.43 -12.49 29.32
C GLU A 175 -5.62 -12.48 28.38
N GLN A 176 -5.56 -11.66 27.29
CA GLN A 176 -6.57 -11.66 26.25
C GLN A 176 -6.78 -13.08 25.69
N LEU A 177 -5.70 -13.76 25.31
CA LEU A 177 -5.77 -15.12 24.76
C LEU A 177 -6.38 -16.10 25.75
N ALA A 178 -5.97 -16.05 27.04
CA ALA A 178 -6.50 -16.91 28.07
C ALA A 178 -8.03 -16.71 28.24
N ARG A 179 -8.50 -15.47 28.23
CA ARG A 179 -9.93 -15.13 28.29
C ARG A 179 -10.69 -15.56 27.04
N LEU A 180 -10.12 -15.38 25.86
CA LEU A 180 -10.74 -15.81 24.60
C LEU A 180 -10.88 -17.34 24.52
N ARG A 181 -10.05 -18.12 25.19
CA ARG A 181 -10.14 -19.59 25.25
C ARG A 181 -11.20 -20.12 26.23
N ASP A 182 -11.76 -19.25 27.07
CA ASP A 182 -12.86 -19.62 27.95
C ASP A 182 -14.10 -19.96 27.11
N PRO A 183 -14.71 -21.16 27.30
CA PRO A 183 -15.87 -21.59 26.50
C PRO A 183 -17.09 -20.68 26.63
N GLU A 184 -17.28 -20.04 27.78
CA GLU A 184 -18.39 -19.11 28.00
C GLU A 184 -18.16 -17.80 27.25
N MET A 185 -16.93 -17.28 27.29
CA MET A 185 -16.53 -16.10 26.52
C MET A 185 -16.62 -16.35 25.02
N ARG A 186 -16.15 -17.52 24.54
CA ARG A 186 -16.32 -17.94 23.15
C ARG A 186 -17.78 -17.88 22.72
N ARG A 187 -18.66 -18.52 23.48
CA ARG A 187 -20.12 -18.53 23.22
C ARG A 187 -20.69 -17.12 23.21
N LYS A 188 -20.29 -16.29 24.16
CA LYS A 188 -20.72 -14.89 24.25
C LYS A 188 -20.34 -14.12 22.98
N ILE A 189 -19.09 -14.13 22.60
CA ILE A 189 -18.59 -13.38 21.43
C ILE A 189 -19.23 -13.90 20.12
N LEU A 190 -19.40 -15.21 19.96
CA LEU A 190 -19.97 -15.76 18.74
C LEU A 190 -21.47 -15.46 18.57
N ASN A 191 -22.22 -15.34 19.66
CA ASN A 191 -23.67 -15.02 19.65
C ASN A 191 -23.97 -13.52 19.72
N GLU A 192 -22.95 -12.68 20.00
CA GLU A 192 -23.16 -11.25 20.11
C GLU A 192 -23.24 -10.61 18.70
N GLU A 193 -24.22 -9.76 18.48
CA GLU A 193 -24.35 -8.99 17.25
C GLU A 193 -23.34 -7.83 17.21
N ALA A 194 -23.13 -7.29 16.01
CA ALA A 194 -22.27 -6.11 15.84
C ALA A 194 -22.89 -4.90 16.54
N SER A 195 -22.11 -4.22 17.37
CA SER A 195 -22.53 -3.06 18.15
C SER A 195 -22.62 -1.80 17.27
N ASP A 196 -23.76 -1.12 17.29
CA ASP A 196 -23.95 0.18 16.63
C ASP A 196 -22.96 1.23 17.14
N ARG A 197 -22.66 1.20 18.43
CA ARG A 197 -21.65 2.08 19.04
C ARG A 197 -20.28 1.88 18.43
N LEU A 198 -19.84 0.64 18.28
CA LEU A 198 -18.54 0.30 17.69
C LEU A 198 -18.54 0.57 16.18
N MET A 199 -19.65 0.32 15.50
CA MET A 199 -19.81 0.68 14.09
C MET A 199 -19.73 2.18 13.81
N ALA A 200 -20.08 3.02 14.76
CA ALA A 200 -19.98 4.47 14.62
C ALA A 200 -18.55 5.00 14.78
N VAL A 201 -17.70 4.33 15.57
CA VAL A 201 -16.34 4.80 15.89
C VAL A 201 -15.23 4.07 15.14
N LEU A 202 -15.45 2.82 14.72
CA LEU A 202 -14.46 2.05 13.97
C LEU A 202 -14.51 2.37 12.46
N PRO A 203 -13.39 2.19 11.73
CA PRO A 203 -13.34 2.42 10.28
C PRO A 203 -14.45 1.64 9.55
N PRO A 204 -15.05 2.20 8.47
CA PRO A 204 -16.10 1.50 7.69
C PRO A 204 -15.66 0.13 7.16
N LEU A 205 -14.38 -0.08 6.94
CA LEU A 205 -13.79 -1.34 6.52
C LEU A 205 -13.98 -2.45 7.58
N SER A 206 -14.15 -2.12 8.86
CA SER A 206 -14.43 -3.09 9.93
C SER A 206 -15.72 -3.87 9.69
N ARG A 207 -16.73 -3.27 9.05
CA ARG A 207 -17.97 -3.97 8.66
C ARG A 207 -17.71 -5.02 7.59
N GLN A 208 -16.89 -4.71 6.59
CA GLN A 208 -16.51 -5.67 5.55
C GLN A 208 -15.72 -6.83 6.15
N ILE A 209 -14.75 -6.54 7.02
CA ILE A 209 -13.95 -7.53 7.73
C ILE A 209 -14.83 -8.47 8.57
N ALA A 210 -15.89 -7.95 9.20
CA ALA A 210 -16.80 -8.74 10.04
C ALA A 210 -17.80 -9.60 9.25
N THR A 211 -17.92 -9.42 7.93
CA THR A 211 -18.96 -10.08 7.11
C THR A 211 -18.45 -10.80 5.86
N ARG A 212 -17.30 -10.42 5.32
CA ARG A 212 -16.78 -10.95 4.04
C ARG A 212 -15.82 -12.12 4.27
N TRP A 213 -16.34 -13.18 4.88
CA TRP A 213 -15.59 -14.42 5.13
C TRP A 213 -15.15 -15.15 3.85
N ASP A 214 -15.84 -14.88 2.76
CA ASP A 214 -15.52 -15.33 1.40
C ASP A 214 -14.24 -14.68 0.83
N ARG A 215 -13.83 -13.54 1.38
CA ARG A 215 -12.63 -12.79 0.97
C ARG A 215 -11.55 -12.75 2.04
N MET A 216 -11.67 -13.55 3.06
CA MET A 216 -10.71 -13.66 4.15
C MET A 216 -10.01 -15.01 4.10
N TYR A 217 -8.71 -15.02 4.24
CA TYR A 217 -7.88 -16.22 4.07
C TYR A 217 -6.94 -16.41 5.26
N VAL A 218 -6.60 -17.66 5.54
CA VAL A 218 -5.49 -17.97 6.45
C VAL A 218 -4.19 -17.56 5.77
N LEU A 219 -3.35 -16.76 6.45
CA LEU A 219 -2.14 -16.23 5.83
C LEU A 219 -1.09 -17.32 5.55
N GLY A 220 -0.96 -18.32 6.41
CA GLY A 220 0.02 -19.42 6.23
C GLY A 220 1.47 -19.04 6.57
N ASP A 221 2.35 -20.05 6.52
CA ASP A 221 3.81 -19.90 6.59
C ASP A 221 4.45 -20.94 5.64
N PRO A 222 5.10 -20.53 4.55
CA PRO A 222 5.22 -19.15 4.08
C PRO A 222 3.87 -18.49 3.76
N PRO A 223 3.79 -17.14 3.81
CA PRO A 223 2.54 -16.43 3.55
C PRO A 223 2.15 -16.55 2.08
N ASP A 224 0.89 -16.91 1.84
CA ASP A 224 0.30 -17.00 0.51
C ASP A 224 -0.53 -15.73 0.24
N TYR A 225 -0.09 -14.89 -0.69
CA TYR A 225 -0.78 -13.66 -1.10
C TYR A 225 -1.59 -13.82 -2.39
N GLU A 226 -1.64 -15.03 -2.96
CA GLU A 226 -2.55 -15.43 -4.05
C GLU A 226 -3.35 -16.70 -3.66
N PRO A 227 -4.00 -16.73 -2.45
CA PRO A 227 -4.71 -17.91 -1.99
C PRO A 227 -5.94 -18.18 -2.84
N PRO A 228 -6.19 -19.45 -3.26
CA PRO A 228 -7.36 -19.78 -4.06
C PRO A 228 -8.66 -19.62 -3.23
N PRO A 229 -9.83 -19.36 -3.88
CA PRO A 229 -11.10 -19.14 -3.19
C PRO A 229 -11.51 -20.27 -2.23
N GLU A 230 -11.11 -21.53 -2.53
CA GLU A 230 -11.36 -22.71 -1.70
C GLU A 230 -10.62 -22.68 -0.36
N ARG A 231 -9.66 -21.78 -0.19
CA ARG A 231 -8.93 -21.53 1.06
C ARG A 231 -9.47 -20.30 1.83
N SER A 232 -10.59 -19.70 1.37
CA SER A 232 -11.26 -18.67 2.15
C SER A 232 -11.80 -19.23 3.47
N ILE A 233 -11.93 -18.37 4.47
CA ILE A 233 -12.52 -18.76 5.77
C ILE A 233 -13.89 -19.36 5.59
N ALA A 234 -14.73 -18.83 4.69
CA ALA A 234 -16.04 -19.39 4.39
C ALA A 234 -15.94 -20.82 3.82
N ALA A 235 -15.06 -21.07 2.86
CA ALA A 235 -14.91 -22.39 2.25
C ALA A 235 -14.30 -23.40 3.23
N MET A 236 -13.32 -22.99 4.04
CA MET A 236 -12.70 -23.86 5.04
C MET A 236 -13.67 -24.21 6.17
N ALA A 237 -14.47 -23.26 6.64
CA ALA A 237 -15.52 -23.48 7.62
C ALA A 237 -16.56 -24.48 7.14
N ALA A 238 -17.05 -24.33 5.90
CA ALA A 238 -18.00 -25.26 5.30
C ALA A 238 -17.44 -26.71 5.25
N LYS A 239 -16.16 -26.89 4.90
CA LYS A 239 -15.49 -28.20 4.94
C LYS A 239 -15.39 -28.79 6.35
N ALA A 240 -15.24 -27.93 7.35
CA ALA A 240 -15.16 -28.32 8.77
C ALA A 240 -16.53 -28.53 9.43
N GLY A 241 -17.63 -28.25 8.73
CA GLY A 241 -18.99 -28.29 9.31
C GLY A 241 -19.24 -27.21 10.37
N GLN A 242 -18.53 -26.09 10.27
CA GLN A 242 -18.61 -24.94 11.20
C GLN A 242 -19.17 -23.71 10.47
N THR A 243 -19.67 -22.75 11.24
CA THR A 243 -19.90 -21.40 10.72
C THR A 243 -18.56 -20.69 10.48
N PRO A 244 -18.49 -19.73 9.53
CA PRO A 244 -17.27 -18.96 9.30
C PRO A 244 -16.75 -18.26 10.56
N GLN A 245 -17.64 -17.78 11.41
CA GLN A 245 -17.29 -17.14 12.67
C GLN A 245 -16.62 -18.11 13.65
N GLU A 246 -17.19 -19.31 13.82
CA GLU A 246 -16.61 -20.36 14.69
C GLU A 246 -15.22 -20.77 14.20
N PHE A 247 -15.10 -21.09 12.92
CA PHE A 247 -13.82 -21.48 12.33
C PHE A 247 -12.77 -20.38 12.51
N CYS A 248 -13.11 -19.14 12.20
CA CYS A 248 -12.21 -18.00 12.34
C CYS A 248 -11.78 -17.78 13.79
N TYR A 249 -12.72 -17.86 14.72
CA TYR A 249 -12.45 -17.71 16.16
C TYR A 249 -11.48 -18.78 16.65
N ASP A 250 -11.78 -20.03 16.36
CA ASP A 250 -10.96 -21.20 16.77
C ASP A 250 -9.58 -21.16 16.13
N TYR A 251 -9.48 -20.68 14.87
CA TYR A 251 -8.20 -20.44 14.23
C TYR A 251 -7.37 -19.39 14.95
N LEU A 252 -7.91 -18.19 15.19
CA LEU A 252 -7.19 -17.07 15.80
C LEU A 252 -6.79 -17.33 17.25
N THR A 253 -7.62 -18.04 18.01
CA THR A 253 -7.36 -18.37 19.43
C THR A 253 -6.49 -19.63 19.60
N GLY A 254 -6.19 -20.33 18.51
CA GLY A 254 -5.32 -21.51 18.53
C GLY A 254 -3.83 -21.15 18.67
N GLY A 255 -3.00 -22.18 18.98
CA GLY A 255 -1.55 -22.00 19.12
C GLY A 255 -1.17 -21.00 20.22
N ASP A 256 -0.28 -20.08 19.93
CA ASP A 256 0.16 -19.00 20.83
C ASP A 256 -0.64 -17.69 20.66
N GLY A 257 -1.67 -17.68 19.80
CA GLY A 257 -2.45 -16.48 19.45
C GLY A 257 -1.80 -15.58 18.40
N GLY A 258 -0.66 -15.99 17.85
CA GLY A 258 0.05 -15.27 16.79
C GLY A 258 -0.46 -15.55 15.37
N ARG A 259 -1.49 -16.38 15.22
CA ARG A 259 -2.06 -16.69 13.90
C ARG A 259 -2.70 -15.48 13.26
N MET A 260 -2.51 -15.35 11.95
CA MET A 260 -2.97 -14.20 11.18
C MET A 260 -3.81 -14.61 9.99
N LEU A 261 -4.70 -13.70 9.61
CA LEU A 261 -5.54 -13.79 8.42
C LEU A 261 -5.12 -12.72 7.42
N TYR A 262 -5.36 -12.98 6.16
CA TYR A 262 -5.18 -12.04 5.07
C TYR A 262 -6.52 -11.63 4.47
N PHE A 263 -6.73 -10.32 4.32
CA PHE A 263 -7.93 -9.75 3.73
C PHE A 263 -7.54 -8.81 2.59
N PRO A 264 -7.53 -9.30 1.31
CA PRO A 264 -7.28 -8.45 0.16
C PRO A 264 -8.40 -7.42 -0.02
N VAL A 265 -8.03 -6.15 -0.07
CA VAL A 265 -8.95 -5.02 -0.25
C VAL A 265 -9.11 -4.69 -1.74
N THR A 266 -7.99 -4.58 -2.46
CA THR A 266 -7.95 -4.32 -3.90
C THR A 266 -6.97 -5.28 -4.59
N ASN A 267 -6.99 -5.31 -5.92
CA ASN A 267 -6.11 -6.15 -6.76
C ASN A 267 -6.30 -7.66 -6.55
N TYR A 268 -7.50 -8.06 -6.13
CA TYR A 268 -7.86 -9.47 -5.94
C TYR A 268 -9.36 -9.70 -6.15
N VAL A 269 -9.96 -9.03 -7.12
CA VAL A 269 -11.43 -9.06 -7.33
C VAL A 269 -11.88 -10.44 -7.79
N HIS A 270 -11.11 -11.07 -8.67
CA HIS A 270 -11.42 -12.37 -9.28
C HIS A 270 -10.85 -13.57 -8.49
N GLY A 271 -10.19 -13.33 -7.35
CA GLY A 271 -9.54 -14.38 -6.55
C GLY A 271 -8.25 -14.91 -7.16
N ASP A 272 -7.62 -14.14 -8.05
CA ASP A 272 -6.31 -14.36 -8.67
C ASP A 272 -5.57 -13.05 -8.93
N LEU A 273 -4.37 -13.11 -9.49
CA LEU A 273 -3.54 -11.96 -9.83
C LEU A 273 -3.45 -11.68 -11.35
N GLU A 274 -4.36 -12.18 -12.17
CA GLU A 274 -4.31 -11.97 -13.62
C GLU A 274 -4.46 -10.49 -14.01
N VAL A 275 -5.32 -9.74 -13.34
CA VAL A 275 -5.43 -8.28 -13.54
C VAL A 275 -4.13 -7.58 -13.13
N VAL A 276 -3.53 -7.99 -12.02
CA VAL A 276 -2.24 -7.44 -11.56
C VAL A 276 -1.13 -7.76 -12.58
N HIS A 277 -1.10 -8.99 -13.12
CA HIS A 277 -0.16 -9.36 -14.19
C HIS A 277 -0.29 -8.40 -15.39
N GLN A 278 -1.51 -8.16 -15.88
CA GLN A 278 -1.75 -7.23 -16.98
C GLN A 278 -1.30 -5.79 -16.65
N MET A 279 -1.55 -5.32 -15.43
CA MET A 279 -1.11 -4.00 -15.00
C MET A 279 0.41 -3.86 -14.91
N ILE A 280 1.12 -4.83 -14.33
CA ILE A 280 2.58 -4.75 -14.17
C ILE A 280 3.35 -5.01 -15.47
N THR A 281 2.74 -5.66 -16.45
CA THR A 281 3.37 -5.89 -17.78
C THR A 281 3.09 -4.78 -18.78
N ASP A 282 2.14 -3.89 -18.52
CA ASP A 282 1.87 -2.74 -19.39
C ASP A 282 3.05 -1.75 -19.35
N PRO A 283 3.60 -1.32 -20.51
CA PRO A 283 4.75 -0.44 -20.57
C PRO A 283 4.51 0.99 -20.06
N HIS A 284 3.26 1.35 -19.80
CA HIS A 284 2.85 2.67 -19.32
C HIS A 284 2.56 2.70 -17.81
N THR A 285 2.95 1.64 -17.11
CA THR A 285 2.86 1.58 -15.65
C THR A 285 4.23 1.69 -14.99
N VAL A 286 4.24 2.05 -13.73
CA VAL A 286 5.42 2.05 -12.85
C VAL A 286 5.08 1.29 -11.57
N LEU A 287 6.02 0.46 -11.08
CA LEU A 287 5.81 -0.25 -9.83
C LEU A 287 5.88 0.70 -8.63
N GLY A 288 5.01 0.45 -7.65
CA GLY A 288 4.95 1.18 -6.40
C GLY A 288 4.20 0.43 -5.32
N LEU A 289 3.82 1.13 -4.25
CA LEU A 289 3.09 0.58 -3.10
C LEU A 289 3.85 -0.50 -2.32
N SER A 290 5.09 -0.19 -1.98
CA SER A 290 5.88 -0.95 -1.02
C SER A 290 6.02 -0.16 0.29
N ASP A 291 4.92 0.39 0.78
CA ASP A 291 4.87 1.35 1.88
C ASP A 291 5.28 0.73 3.22
N GLY A 292 6.56 0.86 3.56
CA GLY A 292 7.08 0.44 4.85
C GLY A 292 6.86 1.51 5.92
N GLY A 293 5.72 1.51 6.57
CA GLY A 293 5.47 2.44 7.69
C GLY A 293 4.08 3.06 7.74
N ALA A 294 3.27 2.94 6.68
CA ALA A 294 1.86 3.31 6.71
C ALA A 294 1.02 2.17 7.28
N HIS A 295 0.03 2.50 8.12
CA HIS A 295 -0.90 1.53 8.71
C HIS A 295 -0.23 0.29 9.32
N CYS A 296 0.94 0.47 9.92
CA CYS A 296 1.86 -0.60 10.32
C CYS A 296 1.29 -1.61 11.33
N GLY A 297 0.13 -1.35 11.91
CA GLY A 297 -0.60 -2.31 12.76
C GLY A 297 -1.46 -3.32 11.98
N VAL A 298 -1.61 -3.17 10.64
CA VAL A 298 -2.43 -4.05 9.79
C VAL A 298 -1.87 -4.24 8.38
N ILE A 299 -0.88 -3.45 7.96
CA ILE A 299 -0.22 -3.54 6.65
C ILE A 299 1.25 -3.90 6.83
N CYS A 300 1.75 -4.82 5.98
CA CYS A 300 3.14 -5.24 5.95
C CYS A 300 3.62 -5.33 4.50
N ASP A 301 3.65 -4.18 3.80
CA ASP A 301 3.90 -4.11 2.36
C ASP A 301 5.37 -3.89 2.00
N ALA A 302 6.27 -3.61 2.98
CA ALA A 302 7.71 -3.48 2.75
C ALA A 302 8.34 -4.71 2.07
N SER A 303 7.74 -5.89 2.25
CA SER A 303 8.15 -7.15 1.63
C SER A 303 7.73 -7.31 0.16
N LEU A 304 7.01 -6.36 -0.41
CA LEU A 304 6.49 -6.43 -1.79
C LEU A 304 7.62 -6.68 -2.81
N ASN A 305 8.76 -6.03 -2.65
CA ASN A 305 9.90 -6.19 -3.56
C ASN A 305 10.42 -7.63 -3.58
N THR A 306 10.48 -8.28 -2.42
CA THR A 306 10.84 -9.70 -2.32
C THR A 306 9.75 -10.59 -2.91
N PHE A 307 8.47 -10.29 -2.66
CA PHE A 307 7.34 -11.01 -3.26
C PHE A 307 7.40 -10.98 -4.81
N MET A 308 7.80 -9.86 -5.40
CA MET A 308 8.00 -9.78 -6.85
C MET A 308 9.02 -10.80 -7.35
N LEU A 309 10.12 -11.01 -6.62
CA LEU A 309 11.16 -11.99 -6.99
C LEU A 309 10.71 -13.43 -6.70
N THR A 310 10.12 -13.69 -5.54
CA THR A 310 9.71 -15.05 -5.17
C THR A 310 8.48 -15.49 -5.94
N HIS A 311 7.37 -14.78 -5.80
CA HIS A 311 6.09 -15.18 -6.37
C HIS A 311 6.08 -15.07 -7.90
N TRP A 312 6.28 -13.87 -8.44
CA TRP A 312 6.14 -13.64 -9.86
C TRP A 312 7.19 -14.35 -10.72
N VAL A 313 8.42 -14.51 -10.22
CA VAL A 313 9.49 -15.14 -11.01
C VAL A 313 9.55 -16.65 -10.77
N ARG A 314 9.46 -17.09 -9.51
CA ARG A 314 9.78 -18.46 -9.13
C ARG A 314 8.57 -19.32 -8.77
N ASP A 315 7.72 -18.84 -7.86
CA ASP A 315 6.82 -19.69 -7.10
C ASP A 315 5.36 -19.70 -7.60
N ARG A 316 4.96 -18.72 -8.43
CA ARG A 316 3.59 -18.60 -8.94
C ARG A 316 3.15 -19.88 -9.67
N THR A 317 1.98 -20.41 -9.29
CA THR A 317 1.38 -21.61 -9.88
C THR A 317 0.00 -21.37 -10.50
N ARG A 318 -0.58 -20.17 -10.29
CA ARG A 318 -1.93 -19.82 -10.71
C ARG A 318 -1.94 -18.76 -11.81
N GLY A 319 -1.07 -18.92 -12.83
CA GLY A 319 -0.94 -18.03 -13.98
C GLY A 319 0.49 -17.92 -14.46
N GLU A 320 0.75 -17.04 -15.41
CA GLU A 320 2.09 -16.84 -15.97
C GLU A 320 3.07 -16.27 -14.96
N LYS A 321 4.31 -16.76 -15.01
CA LYS A 321 5.46 -16.18 -14.32
C LYS A 321 6.08 -15.07 -15.16
N LEU A 322 6.83 -14.20 -14.51
CA LEU A 322 7.57 -13.13 -15.18
C LEU A 322 9.06 -13.47 -15.24
N PRO A 323 9.77 -13.07 -16.32
CA PRO A 323 11.23 -13.23 -16.37
C PRO A 323 11.92 -12.43 -15.26
N LEU A 324 12.98 -13.01 -14.69
CA LEU A 324 13.75 -12.39 -13.60
C LEU A 324 14.27 -10.99 -14.00
N GLU A 325 14.83 -10.90 -15.20
CA GLU A 325 15.38 -9.65 -15.74
C GLU A 325 14.32 -8.57 -15.87
N PHE A 326 13.09 -8.95 -16.26
CA PHE A 326 11.96 -8.03 -16.33
C PHE A 326 11.62 -7.49 -14.95
N VAL A 327 11.47 -8.35 -13.95
CA VAL A 327 11.12 -7.94 -12.59
C VAL A 327 12.21 -7.06 -11.96
N VAL A 328 13.48 -7.45 -12.11
CA VAL A 328 14.61 -6.65 -11.64
C VAL A 328 14.63 -5.28 -12.30
N LYS A 329 14.47 -5.21 -13.63
CA LYS A 329 14.42 -3.96 -14.38
C LYS A 329 13.29 -3.04 -13.88
N ARG A 330 12.08 -3.60 -13.67
CA ARG A 330 10.90 -2.86 -13.16
C ARG A 330 11.16 -2.28 -11.76
N GLN A 331 11.84 -3.01 -10.89
CA GLN A 331 12.13 -2.58 -9.50
C GLN A 331 13.34 -1.64 -9.40
N THR A 332 14.19 -1.56 -10.40
CA THR A 332 15.45 -0.82 -10.33
C THR A 332 15.50 0.31 -11.37
N SER A 333 15.95 0.01 -12.60
CA SER A 333 16.25 1.04 -13.59
C SER A 333 15.03 1.81 -14.07
N GLU A 334 13.88 1.17 -14.28
CA GLU A 334 12.67 1.86 -14.74
C GLU A 334 12.11 2.80 -13.67
N THR A 335 12.05 2.34 -12.43
CA THR A 335 11.60 3.18 -11.30
C THR A 335 12.59 4.33 -11.05
N ALA A 336 13.90 4.06 -11.12
CA ALA A 336 14.93 5.08 -10.98
C ALA A 336 14.81 6.15 -12.07
N ASP A 337 14.69 5.75 -13.34
CA ASP A 337 14.52 6.67 -14.46
C ASP A 337 13.26 7.52 -14.33
N PHE A 338 12.14 6.90 -13.94
CA PHE A 338 10.86 7.60 -13.79
C PHE A 338 10.94 8.74 -12.75
N PHE A 339 11.63 8.50 -11.64
CA PHE A 339 11.80 9.50 -10.56
C PHE A 339 13.07 10.35 -10.70
N GLY A 340 13.84 10.19 -11.78
CA GLY A 340 15.02 10.99 -12.05
C GLY A 340 16.23 10.63 -11.19
N PHE A 341 16.33 9.39 -10.71
CA PHE A 341 17.51 8.88 -10.01
C PHE A 341 18.57 8.41 -11.02
N HIS A 342 19.26 9.34 -11.65
CA HIS A 342 20.20 9.04 -12.73
C HIS A 342 21.52 8.41 -12.26
N ASP A 343 21.82 8.45 -10.97
CA ASP A 343 23.05 7.95 -10.37
C ASP A 343 22.98 6.50 -9.88
N ARG A 344 21.81 5.84 -9.96
CA ARG A 344 21.55 4.49 -9.43
C ARG A 344 20.59 3.68 -10.30
N GLY A 345 20.18 2.48 -9.84
CA GLY A 345 19.24 1.59 -10.53
C GLY A 345 19.89 0.73 -11.63
N ARG A 346 21.22 0.84 -11.83
CA ARG A 346 22.00 0.04 -12.79
C ARG A 346 23.38 -0.28 -12.23
N LEU A 347 23.89 -1.48 -12.53
CA LEU A 347 25.27 -1.85 -12.26
C LEU A 347 26.14 -1.38 -13.45
N GLN A 348 26.66 -0.17 -13.34
CA GLN A 348 27.50 0.46 -14.37
C GLN A 348 28.62 1.28 -13.70
N PRO A 349 29.82 1.35 -14.30
CA PRO A 349 30.87 2.25 -13.83
C PRO A 349 30.37 3.70 -13.69
N GLY A 350 30.70 4.35 -12.58
CA GLY A 350 30.26 5.73 -12.29
C GLY A 350 28.89 5.85 -11.63
N LYS A 351 28.12 4.76 -11.50
CA LYS A 351 26.88 4.74 -10.71
C LYS A 351 27.16 4.39 -9.24
N LYS A 352 26.23 4.74 -8.36
CA LYS A 352 26.31 4.35 -6.95
C LYS A 352 26.17 2.84 -6.80
N ALA A 353 27.00 2.27 -5.96
CA ALA A 353 26.94 0.87 -5.58
C ALA A 353 25.91 0.65 -4.47
N ASP A 354 24.64 0.93 -4.76
CA ASP A 354 23.49 0.52 -3.95
C ASP A 354 23.07 -0.86 -4.49
N VAL A 355 23.51 -1.94 -3.82
CA VAL A 355 23.49 -3.31 -4.37
C VAL A 355 22.99 -4.30 -3.33
N ASN A 356 22.11 -5.20 -3.75
CA ASN A 356 21.76 -6.41 -3.01
C ASN A 356 22.44 -7.62 -3.63
N ILE A 357 23.05 -8.46 -2.80
CA ILE A 357 23.52 -9.80 -3.17
C ILE A 357 22.49 -10.78 -2.62
N ILE A 358 21.86 -11.55 -3.52
CA ILE A 358 20.72 -12.39 -3.20
C ILE A 358 20.98 -13.84 -3.61
N ASP A 359 20.82 -14.76 -2.66
CA ASP A 359 20.63 -16.19 -2.96
C ASP A 359 19.17 -16.35 -3.42
N PHE A 360 18.98 -16.40 -4.74
CA PHE A 360 17.65 -16.42 -5.33
C PHE A 360 16.85 -17.70 -4.97
N ASP A 361 17.52 -18.83 -4.91
CA ASP A 361 16.87 -20.12 -4.58
C ASP A 361 16.51 -20.18 -3.10
N GLY A 362 17.36 -19.63 -2.23
CA GLY A 362 17.15 -19.51 -0.80
C GLY A 362 16.22 -18.37 -0.37
N LEU A 363 15.77 -17.52 -1.32
CA LEU A 363 14.93 -16.36 -1.00
C LEU A 363 13.57 -16.79 -0.47
N ARG A 364 13.22 -16.40 0.76
CA ARG A 364 11.99 -16.80 1.43
C ARG A 364 11.40 -15.67 2.28
N LEU A 365 10.10 -15.43 2.11
CA LEU A 365 9.31 -14.58 3.00
C LEU A 365 8.80 -15.41 4.19
N HIS A 366 9.02 -14.92 5.42
CA HIS A 366 8.47 -15.50 6.63
C HIS A 366 7.06 -14.98 6.94
N HIS A 367 6.36 -15.66 7.83
CA HIS A 367 5.11 -15.16 8.39
C HIS A 367 5.36 -13.83 9.11
N PRO A 368 4.57 -12.76 8.88
CA PRO A 368 4.73 -11.52 9.61
C PRO A 368 4.41 -11.68 11.09
N HIS A 369 5.03 -10.86 11.93
CA HIS A 369 4.77 -10.83 13.36
C HIS A 369 4.72 -9.41 13.89
N MET A 370 4.04 -9.22 15.03
CA MET A 370 3.91 -7.92 15.66
C MET A 370 5.12 -7.66 16.57
N VAL A 371 5.73 -6.49 16.44
CA VAL A 371 6.77 -5.98 17.35
C VAL A 371 6.32 -4.65 17.98
N TYR A 372 6.88 -4.33 19.16
CA TYR A 372 6.51 -3.15 19.94
C TYR A 372 7.75 -2.28 20.17
N ASP A 373 8.41 -1.88 19.08
CA ASP A 373 9.70 -1.18 19.07
C ASP A 373 9.62 0.29 18.62
N LEU A 374 8.41 0.80 18.41
CA LEU A 374 8.19 2.21 18.11
C LEU A 374 8.12 3.06 19.39
N PRO A 375 8.37 4.39 19.32
CA PRO A 375 8.23 5.28 20.46
C PRO A 375 6.91 5.12 21.20
N ALA A 376 6.92 5.29 22.53
CA ALA A 376 5.79 5.09 23.43
C ALA A 376 5.16 3.67 23.38
N GLY A 377 5.94 2.66 23.04
CA GLY A 377 5.47 1.28 22.93
C GLY A 377 4.57 1.02 21.73
N GLY A 378 4.64 1.87 20.71
CA GLY A 378 3.88 1.69 19.47
C GLY A 378 4.26 0.38 18.78
N ARG A 379 3.28 -0.24 18.14
CA ARG A 379 3.41 -1.55 17.47
C ARG A 379 3.50 -1.43 15.96
N ARG A 380 4.19 -2.38 15.35
CA ARG A 380 4.23 -2.56 13.90
C ARG A 380 4.37 -4.02 13.51
N LEU A 381 3.84 -4.37 12.33
CA LEU A 381 4.12 -5.64 11.68
C LEU A 381 5.52 -5.61 11.05
N VAL A 382 6.26 -6.68 11.26
CA VAL A 382 7.55 -6.93 10.63
C VAL A 382 7.48 -8.27 9.90
N GLN A 383 8.03 -8.33 8.71
CA GLN A 383 8.16 -9.57 7.93
C GLN A 383 9.63 -9.78 7.58
N ARG A 384 10.22 -10.84 8.11
CA ARG A 384 11.61 -11.21 7.84
C ARG A 384 11.72 -11.93 6.49
N VAL A 385 12.91 -11.86 5.93
CA VAL A 385 13.24 -12.48 4.64
C VAL A 385 14.60 -13.17 4.78
N ASP A 386 14.70 -14.41 4.31
CA ASP A 386 15.97 -15.10 4.08
C ASP A 386 16.42 -14.91 2.63
N GLY A 387 17.71 -15.12 2.36
CA GLY A 387 18.29 -15.08 1.03
C GLY A 387 18.91 -13.75 0.62
N TYR A 388 18.83 -12.69 1.46
CA TYR A 388 19.64 -11.49 1.27
C TYR A 388 21.00 -11.69 1.96
N GLU A 389 22.00 -12.08 1.19
CA GLU A 389 23.36 -12.30 1.69
C GLU A 389 24.03 -11.01 2.10
N MET A 390 23.79 -9.92 1.33
CA MET A 390 24.33 -8.60 1.63
C MET A 390 23.49 -7.50 1.01
N THR A 391 23.31 -6.40 1.76
CA THR A 391 22.77 -5.15 1.25
C THR A 391 23.81 -4.05 1.44
N MET A 392 24.17 -3.39 0.34
CA MET A 392 25.15 -2.31 0.31
C MET A 392 24.52 -0.98 -0.08
N VAL A 393 24.97 0.10 0.56
CA VAL A 393 24.69 1.48 0.17
C VAL A 393 26.00 2.20 -0.11
N SER A 394 26.14 2.72 -1.31
CA SER A 394 27.37 3.37 -1.80
C SER A 394 28.63 2.47 -1.64
N GLY A 395 28.48 1.16 -1.82
CA GLY A 395 29.55 0.18 -1.69
C GLY A 395 29.89 -0.25 -0.26
N VAL A 396 29.17 0.25 0.73
CA VAL A 396 29.39 -0.12 2.14
C VAL A 396 28.28 -1.09 2.58
N PRO A 397 28.61 -2.29 3.07
CA PRO A 397 27.62 -3.22 3.62
C PRO A 397 26.89 -2.60 4.81
N ILE A 398 25.55 -2.59 4.78
CA ILE A 398 24.69 -2.14 5.87
C ILE A 398 23.95 -3.31 6.55
N PHE A 399 23.74 -4.40 5.79
CA PHE A 399 23.23 -5.68 6.28
C PHE A 399 24.04 -6.83 5.69
N GLU A 400 24.31 -7.85 6.51
CA GLU A 400 24.87 -9.14 6.12
C GLU A 400 24.00 -10.26 6.70
N ARG A 401 23.43 -11.13 5.85
CA ARG A 401 22.52 -12.23 6.19
C ARG A 401 21.40 -11.81 7.17
N GLY A 402 20.80 -10.64 6.90
CA GLY A 402 19.69 -10.10 7.69
C GLY A 402 20.09 -9.35 8.98
N GLU A 403 21.38 -9.32 9.33
CA GLU A 403 21.89 -8.61 10.51
C GLU A 403 22.52 -7.27 10.13
N GLU A 404 22.25 -6.23 10.94
CA GLU A 404 22.84 -4.91 10.75
C GLU A 404 24.35 -4.89 11.03
N THR A 405 25.13 -4.31 10.11
CA THR A 405 26.58 -4.09 10.32
C THR A 405 26.90 -2.91 11.23
N GLY A 406 25.91 -2.07 11.51
CA GLY A 406 26.11 -0.80 12.22
C GLY A 406 26.55 0.36 11.32
N ALA A 407 26.94 0.13 10.07
CA ALA A 407 27.34 1.19 9.13
C ALA A 407 26.15 2.07 8.71
N ARG A 408 26.38 3.38 8.55
CA ARG A 408 25.36 4.37 8.17
C ARG A 408 25.87 5.28 7.05
N PRO A 409 26.18 4.73 5.85
CA PRO A 409 26.75 5.51 4.72
C PRO A 409 25.69 6.33 3.98
N GLY A 410 24.39 6.15 4.27
CA GLY A 410 23.30 6.83 3.61
C GLY A 410 23.39 8.35 3.73
N LYS A 411 22.98 9.06 2.68
CA LYS A 411 22.90 10.53 2.61
C LYS A 411 21.56 10.96 2.12
N LEU A 412 21.14 12.19 2.48
CA LEU A 412 19.94 12.79 1.91
C LEU A 412 20.09 12.89 0.38
N VAL A 413 19.17 12.27 -0.34
CA VAL A 413 19.08 12.36 -1.80
C VAL A 413 18.20 13.55 -2.17
N ARG A 414 18.67 14.36 -3.13
CA ARG A 414 17.93 15.52 -3.65
C ARG A 414 17.78 15.39 -5.16
N ALA A 415 16.60 15.79 -5.68
CA ALA A 415 16.39 15.83 -7.12
C ALA A 415 17.30 16.85 -7.79
N GLY A 416 17.88 16.49 -8.94
CA GLY A 416 18.58 17.43 -9.81
C GLY A 416 19.97 17.84 -9.37
N ARG A 417 20.73 16.96 -8.77
CA ARG A 417 22.18 17.10 -8.64
C ARG A 417 22.92 16.11 -9.52
#